data_b49cd00c86e8aa1e1c933a2e3f3e90b6
#
_entry.id   b49cd00c86e8aa1e1c933a2e3f3e90b6
#
_cell.length_a   1.000
_cell.length_b   1.000
_cell.length_c   1.000
_cell.angle_alpha   90.00
_cell.angle_beta   90.00
_cell.angle_gamma   90.00
#
_symmetry.space_group_name_H-M   'P 1'
#
loop_
_entity.id
_entity.type
_entity.pdbx_description
1 polymer ?
#
loop_
_entity_poly.entity_id
_entity_poly.type
_entity_poly.pdbx_seq_one_letter_code
_entity_poly.pdbx_strand_id
1 'polypeptide(L)'
;MLRVLALLTTLIFAWSVHVGAATAANIAVLMPGSRGIVPGDFLVRNEARIKGAGIRTILTTSSATAAETIASEAAQGHKVVIVGMSRGTVDAAVALAAGARPAGVVFVSGVYSLVKATLGTPDKLPATLVIHHSRDGCKLTLPSGATEFVTWTRGKARLQWINTDGEPSSNPCNAQGAHGFFRQDGPAVSAAIAFIRSR
;
A
#
# COMPACT_ATOMS: atom_id res chain seq x y z
N MET A 1 60.59 -22.17 -54.27
CA MET A 1 60.01 -20.97 -53.66
C MET A 1 58.71 -21.39 -52.95
N LEU A 2 58.82 -21.61 -51.63
CA LEU A 2 57.69 -22.08 -50.80
C LEU A 2 57.07 -20.87 -50.09
N ARG A 3 55.77 -20.54 -50.35
CA ARG A 3 55.07 -19.48 -49.68
C ARG A 3 54.28 -20.08 -48.48
N VAL A 4 54.72 -19.72 -47.28
CA VAL A 4 54.03 -20.04 -46.02
C VAL A 4 52.87 -19.00 -45.80
N LEU A 5 51.67 -19.50 -45.80
CA LEU A 5 50.47 -18.68 -45.50
C LEU A 5 50.23 -18.77 -43.98
N ALA A 6 50.42 -17.66 -43.23
CA ALA A 6 50.11 -17.59 -41.82
C ALA A 6 48.62 -17.25 -41.66
N LEU A 7 47.83 -18.16 -41.12
CA LEU A 7 46.45 -17.88 -40.64
C LEU A 7 46.48 -17.20 -39.27
N LEU A 8 46.08 -15.95 -39.20
CA LEU A 8 45.78 -15.28 -37.93
C LEU A 8 44.34 -15.65 -37.50
N THR A 9 44.21 -16.45 -36.46
CA THR A 9 42.95 -16.72 -35.79
C THR A 9 42.71 -15.65 -34.72
N THR A 10 41.77 -14.74 -34.97
CA THR A 10 41.32 -13.74 -34.00
C THR A 10 40.32 -14.38 -33.05
N LEU A 11 40.71 -14.60 -31.78
CA LEU A 11 39.82 -15.03 -30.71
C LEU A 11 38.99 -13.81 -30.25
N ILE A 12 37.67 -13.82 -30.55
CA ILE A 12 36.72 -12.87 -30.02
C ILE A 12 36.27 -13.37 -28.65
N PHE A 13 36.76 -12.73 -27.59
CA PHE A 13 36.25 -12.95 -26.24
C PHE A 13 34.91 -12.23 -26.11
N ALA A 14 33.79 -12.97 -26.17
CA ALA A 14 32.48 -12.46 -25.82
C ALA A 14 32.37 -12.32 -24.29
N TRP A 15 32.45 -11.09 -23.81
CA TRP A 15 32.12 -10.77 -22.42
C TRP A 15 30.61 -10.87 -22.22
N SER A 16 30.14 -11.97 -21.61
CA SER A 16 28.76 -12.10 -21.15
C SER A 16 28.54 -11.18 -19.95
N VAL A 17 27.95 -10.03 -20.16
CA VAL A 17 27.47 -9.17 -19.05
C VAL A 17 26.28 -9.88 -18.40
N HIS A 18 26.53 -10.55 -17.28
CA HIS A 18 25.45 -11.05 -16.44
C HIS A 18 24.78 -9.85 -15.78
N VAL A 19 23.73 -9.32 -16.40
CA VAL A 19 22.81 -8.41 -15.72
C VAL A 19 22.05 -9.28 -14.72
N GLY A 20 22.49 -9.24 -13.46
CA GLY A 20 21.78 -9.88 -12.37
C GLY A 20 20.34 -9.38 -12.35
N ALA A 21 19.36 -10.27 -12.48
CA ALA A 21 17.96 -9.92 -12.36
C ALA A 21 17.74 -9.27 -10.98
N ALA A 22 17.35 -8.00 -10.96
CA ALA A 22 17.00 -7.32 -9.72
C ALA A 22 15.88 -8.11 -9.04
N THR A 23 16.07 -8.50 -7.79
CA THR A 23 15.03 -9.23 -7.05
C THR A 23 13.81 -8.37 -6.89
N ALA A 24 12.63 -8.94 -7.18
CA ALA A 24 11.35 -8.24 -7.01
C ALA A 24 11.19 -7.77 -5.56
N ALA A 25 11.03 -6.46 -5.37
CA ALA A 25 10.85 -5.87 -4.05
C ALA A 25 9.36 -5.66 -3.73
N ASN A 26 8.99 -5.82 -2.45
CA ASN A 26 7.71 -5.36 -1.96
C ASN A 26 7.78 -3.86 -1.65
N ILE A 27 6.85 -3.10 -2.20
CA ILE A 27 6.77 -1.65 -2.05
C ILE A 27 5.41 -1.27 -1.48
N ALA A 28 5.40 -0.38 -0.50
CA ALA A 28 4.18 0.20 0.06
C ALA A 28 4.11 1.69 -0.26
N VAL A 29 3.10 2.10 -1.03
CA VAL A 29 2.74 3.51 -1.19
C VAL A 29 1.81 3.86 -0.04
N LEU A 30 2.31 4.66 0.91
CA LEU A 30 1.62 5.06 2.13
C LEU A 30 0.91 6.39 1.91
N MET A 31 -0.42 6.40 2.02
CA MET A 31 -1.28 7.57 1.84
C MET A 31 -1.92 7.95 3.17
N PRO A 32 -1.36 8.93 3.90
CA PRO A 32 -1.83 9.36 5.22
C PRO A 32 -3.23 9.96 5.20
N GLY A 33 -3.77 10.18 6.41
CA GLY A 33 -5.05 10.82 6.61
C GLY A 33 -5.08 12.32 6.26
N SER A 34 -6.17 13.00 6.58
CA SER A 34 -6.45 14.40 6.19
C SER A 34 -5.42 15.43 6.67
N ARG A 35 -4.62 15.12 7.67
CA ARG A 35 -3.55 16.01 8.14
C ARG A 35 -2.26 15.90 7.32
N GLY A 36 -2.22 14.97 6.36
CA GLY A 36 -1.05 14.76 5.51
C GLY A 36 0.11 14.04 6.20
N ILE A 37 1.32 14.28 5.72
CA ILE A 37 2.55 13.64 6.21
C ILE A 37 2.99 14.34 7.50
N VAL A 38 2.39 13.96 8.63
CA VAL A 38 2.71 14.48 9.97
C VAL A 38 3.04 13.35 10.92
N PRO A 39 3.96 13.53 11.89
CA PRO A 39 4.42 12.47 12.80
C PRO A 39 3.30 11.76 13.58
N GLY A 40 2.18 12.42 13.82
CA GLY A 40 1.03 11.84 14.53
C GLY A 40 0.13 10.94 13.69
N ASP A 41 0.26 10.93 12.35
CA ASP A 41 -0.50 10.03 11.50
C ASP A 41 -0.07 8.57 11.69
N PHE A 42 -1.03 7.63 11.60
CA PHE A 42 -0.77 6.20 11.80
C PHE A 42 0.31 5.65 10.84
N LEU A 43 0.24 6.01 9.56
CA LEU A 43 1.20 5.49 8.57
C LEU A 43 2.58 6.12 8.75
N VAL A 44 2.64 7.42 9.04
CA VAL A 44 3.89 8.15 9.20
C VAL A 44 4.67 7.66 10.42
N ARG A 45 4.02 7.53 11.58
CA ARG A 45 4.70 7.08 12.81
C ARG A 45 5.11 5.60 12.78
N ASN A 46 4.47 4.79 11.90
CA ASN A 46 4.78 3.37 11.75
C ASN A 46 5.63 3.05 10.51
N GLU A 47 6.01 4.04 9.70
CA GLU A 47 6.81 3.84 8.50
C GLU A 47 8.10 3.06 8.74
N ALA A 48 8.83 3.42 9.81
CA ALA A 48 10.07 2.73 10.19
C ALA A 48 9.86 1.24 10.47
N ARG A 49 8.72 0.85 11.06
CA ARG A 49 8.38 -0.55 11.32
C ARG A 49 8.09 -1.32 10.02
N ILE A 50 7.44 -0.67 9.06
CA ILE A 50 7.17 -1.23 7.73
C ILE A 50 8.49 -1.41 6.98
N LYS A 51 9.37 -0.41 6.99
CA LYS A 51 10.73 -0.50 6.42
C LYS A 51 11.57 -1.61 7.06
N GLY A 52 11.54 -1.71 8.40
CA GLY A 52 12.23 -2.77 9.13
C GLY A 52 11.74 -4.19 8.81
N ALA A 53 10.56 -4.31 8.21
CA ALA A 53 10.04 -5.57 7.69
C ALA A 53 10.54 -5.91 6.27
N GLY A 54 11.49 -5.15 5.69
CA GLY A 54 12.03 -5.35 4.35
C GLY A 54 11.12 -4.82 3.23
N ILE A 55 10.20 -3.89 3.54
CA ILE A 55 9.29 -3.28 2.58
C ILE A 55 9.78 -1.85 2.30
N ARG A 56 10.03 -1.52 1.05
CA ARG A 56 10.34 -0.14 0.64
C ARG A 56 9.07 0.70 0.74
N THR A 57 9.14 1.88 1.34
CA THR A 57 7.97 2.75 1.52
C THR A 57 8.11 4.05 0.74
N ILE A 58 6.99 4.57 0.27
CA ILE A 58 6.87 5.86 -0.39
C ILE A 58 5.68 6.57 0.23
N LEU A 59 5.92 7.69 0.91
CA LEU A 59 4.87 8.53 1.51
C LEU A 59 4.40 9.58 0.49
N THR A 60 3.09 9.65 0.25
CA THR A 60 2.49 10.67 -0.61
C THR A 60 1.04 10.95 -0.22
N THR A 61 0.58 12.18 -0.48
CA THR A 61 -0.83 12.57 -0.41
C THR A 61 -1.43 12.79 -1.81
N SER A 62 -0.63 12.59 -2.86
CA SER A 62 -1.03 12.76 -4.24
C SER A 62 -1.44 11.43 -4.88
N SER A 63 -2.68 11.35 -5.33
CA SER A 63 -3.19 10.19 -6.09
C SER A 63 -2.47 10.02 -7.42
N ALA A 64 -2.05 11.11 -8.07
CA ALA A 64 -1.29 11.07 -9.31
C ALA A 64 0.10 10.47 -9.08
N THR A 65 0.84 10.97 -8.06
CA THR A 65 2.14 10.41 -7.68
C THR A 65 2.04 8.92 -7.31
N ALA A 66 0.97 8.52 -6.61
CA ALA A 66 0.74 7.12 -6.30
C ALA A 66 0.57 6.27 -7.57
N ALA A 67 -0.23 6.75 -8.53
CA ALA A 67 -0.46 6.05 -9.80
C ALA A 67 0.82 5.93 -10.65
N GLU A 68 1.60 7.01 -10.76
CA GLU A 68 2.89 7.04 -11.46
C GLU A 68 3.90 6.07 -10.82
N THR A 69 4.00 6.09 -9.49
CA THR A 69 4.84 5.17 -8.74
C THR A 69 4.46 3.71 -9.00
N ILE A 70 3.17 3.38 -8.95
CA ILE A 70 2.68 2.02 -9.22
C ILE A 70 3.08 1.57 -10.61
N ALA A 71 2.87 2.41 -11.62
CA ALA A 71 3.20 2.08 -13.01
C ALA A 71 4.70 1.88 -13.20
N SER A 72 5.52 2.80 -12.69
CA SER A 72 6.99 2.76 -12.80
C SER A 72 7.59 1.54 -12.11
N GLU A 73 7.16 1.25 -10.88
CA GLU A 73 7.70 0.13 -10.10
C GLU A 73 7.23 -1.23 -10.62
N ALA A 74 5.97 -1.31 -11.08
CA ALA A 74 5.46 -2.53 -11.70
C ALA A 74 6.19 -2.85 -13.02
N ALA A 75 6.58 -1.83 -13.80
CA ALA A 75 7.40 -2.01 -15.01
C ALA A 75 8.78 -2.59 -14.71
N GLN A 76 9.29 -2.41 -13.48
CA GLN A 76 10.54 -2.99 -12.99
C GLN A 76 10.36 -4.37 -12.34
N GLY A 77 9.14 -4.93 -12.35
CA GLY A 77 8.81 -6.22 -11.75
C GLY A 77 8.57 -6.18 -10.24
N HIS A 78 8.45 -5.00 -9.64
CA HIS A 78 8.19 -4.86 -8.21
C HIS A 78 6.70 -5.03 -7.87
N LYS A 79 6.40 -5.48 -6.65
CA LYS A 79 5.05 -5.64 -6.12
C LYS A 79 4.67 -4.40 -5.31
N VAL A 80 3.76 -3.60 -5.83
CA VAL A 80 3.33 -2.36 -5.17
C VAL A 80 1.98 -2.56 -4.50
N VAL A 81 1.89 -2.22 -3.21
CA VAL A 81 0.64 -2.20 -2.44
C VAL A 81 0.37 -0.76 -1.99
N ILE A 82 -0.84 -0.26 -2.20
CA ILE A 82 -1.27 1.01 -1.60
C ILE A 82 -1.76 0.75 -0.18
N VAL A 83 -1.36 1.58 0.76
CA VAL A 83 -1.87 1.60 2.13
C VAL A 83 -2.46 2.98 2.40
N GLY A 84 -3.78 3.10 2.44
CA GLY A 84 -4.47 4.35 2.73
C GLY A 84 -5.01 4.38 4.16
N MET A 85 -4.83 5.49 4.87
CA MET A 85 -5.41 5.73 6.20
C MET A 85 -6.47 6.81 6.12
N SER A 86 -7.68 6.57 6.67
CA SER A 86 -8.73 7.58 6.77
C SER A 86 -8.98 8.28 5.42
N ARG A 87 -8.73 9.58 5.27
CA ARG A 87 -8.83 10.31 4.00
C ARG A 87 -7.93 9.68 2.91
N GLY A 88 -6.76 9.18 3.26
CA GLY A 88 -5.85 8.52 2.30
C GLY A 88 -6.48 7.30 1.62
N THR A 89 -7.55 6.71 2.16
CA THR A 89 -8.32 5.65 1.47
C THR A 89 -9.07 6.20 0.26
N VAL A 90 -9.54 7.44 0.34
CA VAL A 90 -10.22 8.12 -0.78
C VAL A 90 -9.20 8.48 -1.85
N ASP A 91 -8.03 8.99 -1.45
CA ASP A 91 -6.96 9.35 -2.37
C ASP A 91 -6.42 8.11 -3.10
N ALA A 92 -6.32 6.96 -2.42
CA ALA A 92 -6.05 5.66 -3.03
C ALA A 92 -7.14 5.24 -4.03
N ALA A 93 -8.42 5.44 -3.68
CA ALA A 93 -9.53 5.15 -4.58
C ALA A 93 -9.50 6.03 -5.84
N VAL A 94 -9.08 7.29 -5.73
CA VAL A 94 -8.87 8.18 -6.89
C VAL A 94 -7.79 7.61 -7.82
N ALA A 95 -6.65 7.16 -7.28
CA ALA A 95 -5.61 6.53 -8.08
C ALA A 95 -6.11 5.27 -8.81
N LEU A 96 -6.87 4.40 -8.11
CA LEU A 96 -7.48 3.20 -8.70
C LEU A 96 -8.51 3.56 -9.79
N ALA A 97 -9.34 4.57 -9.55
CA ALA A 97 -10.33 5.04 -10.51
C ALA A 97 -9.68 5.59 -11.77
N ALA A 98 -8.51 6.25 -11.63
CA ALA A 98 -7.68 6.74 -12.73
C ALA A 98 -6.91 5.64 -13.47
N GLY A 99 -7.01 4.39 -13.04
CA GLY A 99 -6.41 3.26 -13.76
C GLY A 99 -5.17 2.65 -13.12
N ALA A 100 -4.74 3.09 -11.93
CA ALA A 100 -3.65 2.44 -11.22
C ALA A 100 -3.96 0.95 -10.92
N ARG A 101 -2.97 0.08 -11.07
CA ARG A 101 -3.10 -1.38 -10.90
C ARG A 101 -2.06 -1.90 -9.91
N PRO A 102 -2.21 -1.60 -8.60
CA PRO A 102 -1.33 -2.16 -7.60
C PRO A 102 -1.59 -3.66 -7.40
N ALA A 103 -0.62 -4.38 -6.84
CA ALA A 103 -0.74 -5.80 -6.48
C ALA A 103 -1.75 -6.04 -5.34
N GLY A 104 -2.07 -5.01 -4.56
CA GLY A 104 -3.07 -5.05 -3.51
C GLY A 104 -3.31 -3.68 -2.89
N VAL A 105 -4.33 -3.59 -2.06
CA VAL A 105 -4.67 -2.37 -1.31
C VAL A 105 -4.96 -2.70 0.15
N VAL A 106 -4.47 -1.87 1.06
CA VAL A 106 -4.84 -1.89 2.47
C VAL A 106 -5.57 -0.60 2.80
N PHE A 107 -6.79 -0.69 3.27
CA PHE A 107 -7.57 0.43 3.77
C PHE A 107 -7.65 0.38 5.30
N VAL A 108 -7.14 1.43 5.94
CA VAL A 108 -7.04 1.55 7.39
C VAL A 108 -8.00 2.64 7.86
N SER A 109 -8.97 2.31 8.71
CA SER A 109 -9.99 3.24 9.22
C SER A 109 -10.57 4.13 8.11
N GLY A 110 -11.05 3.53 7.02
CA GLY A 110 -11.34 4.21 5.77
C GLY A 110 -12.67 4.99 5.75
N VAL A 111 -12.72 6.00 4.88
CA VAL A 111 -13.97 6.74 4.54
C VAL A 111 -14.70 5.98 3.43
N TYR A 112 -15.27 4.82 3.77
CA TYR A 112 -15.74 3.84 2.79
C TYR A 112 -16.90 4.32 1.91
N SER A 113 -17.74 5.24 2.39
CA SER A 113 -18.79 5.86 1.57
C SER A 113 -18.20 6.62 0.38
N LEU A 114 -17.15 7.41 0.61
CA LEU A 114 -16.47 8.15 -0.43
C LEU A 114 -15.64 7.22 -1.33
N VAL A 115 -15.01 6.17 -0.76
CA VAL A 115 -14.29 5.15 -1.55
C VAL A 115 -15.25 4.48 -2.55
N LYS A 116 -16.44 4.05 -2.10
CA LYS A 116 -17.47 3.47 -2.97
C LYS A 116 -17.90 4.45 -4.07
N ALA A 117 -18.20 5.71 -3.69
CA ALA A 117 -18.61 6.74 -4.64
C ALA A 117 -17.52 7.02 -5.70
N THR A 118 -16.26 7.08 -5.29
CA THR A 118 -15.11 7.33 -6.19
C THR A 118 -14.88 6.17 -7.16
N LEU A 119 -14.96 4.94 -6.69
CA LEU A 119 -14.75 3.76 -7.52
C LEU A 119 -15.94 3.47 -8.45
N GLY A 120 -17.16 3.73 -7.99
CA GLY A 120 -18.42 3.40 -8.68
C GLY A 120 -18.75 1.91 -8.69
N THR A 121 -17.76 1.06 -8.92
CA THR A 121 -17.87 -0.41 -8.94
C THR A 121 -16.71 -1.07 -8.19
N PRO A 122 -16.92 -2.23 -7.54
CA PRO A 122 -15.85 -2.99 -6.90
C PRO A 122 -14.83 -3.58 -7.88
N ASP A 123 -15.13 -3.60 -9.18
CA ASP A 123 -14.27 -4.25 -10.18
C ASP A 123 -12.91 -3.59 -10.31
N LYS A 124 -12.81 -2.32 -9.96
CA LYS A 124 -11.53 -1.57 -9.92
C LYS A 124 -10.63 -1.94 -8.74
N LEU A 125 -11.15 -2.65 -7.72
CA LEU A 125 -10.35 -3.08 -6.59
C LEU A 125 -9.51 -4.31 -6.95
N PRO A 126 -8.20 -4.30 -6.61
CA PRO A 126 -7.41 -5.53 -6.51
C PRO A 126 -7.76 -6.28 -5.23
N ALA A 127 -7.00 -7.32 -4.88
CA ALA A 127 -7.08 -7.92 -3.55
C ALA A 127 -6.94 -6.84 -2.47
N THR A 128 -7.87 -6.78 -1.54
CA THR A 128 -7.98 -5.68 -0.56
C THR A 128 -8.03 -6.20 0.87
N LEU A 129 -7.27 -5.56 1.76
CA LEU A 129 -7.40 -5.74 3.20
C LEU A 129 -8.01 -4.48 3.81
N VAL A 130 -9.08 -4.64 4.56
CA VAL A 130 -9.65 -3.60 5.42
C VAL A 130 -9.18 -3.84 6.85
N ILE A 131 -8.53 -2.85 7.45
CA ILE A 131 -8.13 -2.87 8.87
C ILE A 131 -8.95 -1.80 9.58
N HIS A 132 -9.71 -2.17 10.60
CA HIS A 132 -10.61 -1.24 11.27
C HIS A 132 -10.66 -1.50 12.76
N HIS A 133 -10.72 -0.43 13.57
CA HIS A 133 -10.90 -0.54 15.01
C HIS A 133 -12.38 -0.71 15.34
N SER A 134 -12.75 -1.74 16.11
CA SER A 134 -14.15 -2.02 16.45
C SER A 134 -14.85 -0.90 17.21
N ARG A 135 -14.09 -0.01 17.87
CA ARG A 135 -14.57 1.14 18.62
C ARG A 135 -14.17 2.50 17.98
N ASP A 136 -13.96 2.52 16.65
CA ASP A 136 -13.76 3.78 15.94
C ASP A 136 -15.03 4.64 16.03
N GLY A 137 -14.95 5.73 16.80
CA GLY A 137 -16.06 6.65 17.02
C GLY A 137 -16.14 7.79 16.01
N CYS A 138 -15.25 7.82 15.01
CA CYS A 138 -15.28 8.86 13.98
C CYS A 138 -16.49 8.67 13.06
N LYS A 139 -17.36 9.68 12.99
CA LYS A 139 -18.61 9.64 12.19
C LYS A 139 -18.36 9.40 10.70
N LEU A 140 -17.17 9.70 10.19
CA LEU A 140 -16.81 9.48 8.78
C LEU A 140 -16.36 8.06 8.50
N THR A 141 -15.97 7.31 9.54
CA THR A 141 -15.33 6.01 9.44
C THR A 141 -15.90 5.00 10.42
N LEU A 142 -17.20 5.03 10.67
CA LEU A 142 -17.87 4.12 11.61
C LEU A 142 -17.59 2.65 11.26
N PRO A 143 -17.48 1.76 12.26
CA PRO A 143 -17.26 0.34 12.06
C PRO A 143 -18.29 -0.33 11.13
N SER A 144 -19.56 0.09 11.18
CA SER A 144 -20.60 -0.40 10.26
C SER A 144 -20.23 -0.17 8.79
N GLY A 145 -19.64 1.01 8.47
CA GLY A 145 -19.18 1.33 7.12
C GLY A 145 -18.10 0.38 6.61
N ALA A 146 -17.23 -0.16 7.49
CA ALA A 146 -16.24 -1.15 7.11
C ALA A 146 -16.91 -2.48 6.72
N THR A 147 -17.90 -2.94 7.47
CA THR A 147 -18.67 -4.15 7.16
C THR A 147 -19.45 -4.01 5.84
N GLU A 148 -20.14 -2.90 5.67
CA GLU A 148 -20.87 -2.59 4.45
C GLU A 148 -19.95 -2.52 3.22
N PHE A 149 -18.78 -1.92 3.37
CA PHE A 149 -17.77 -1.85 2.31
C PHE A 149 -17.32 -3.24 1.89
N VAL A 150 -16.95 -4.11 2.83
CA VAL A 150 -16.52 -5.48 2.53
C VAL A 150 -17.61 -6.25 1.81
N THR A 151 -18.86 -6.15 2.24
CA THR A 151 -20.00 -6.74 1.53
C THR A 151 -20.11 -6.21 0.09
N TRP A 152 -20.00 -4.88 -0.09
CA TRP A 152 -20.04 -4.24 -1.42
C TRP A 152 -18.93 -4.74 -2.35
N THR A 153 -17.77 -5.12 -1.82
CA THR A 153 -16.62 -5.58 -2.65
C THR A 153 -16.81 -6.94 -3.30
N ARG A 154 -17.88 -7.69 -2.98
CA ARG A 154 -18.18 -9.00 -3.56
C ARG A 154 -16.99 -9.98 -3.47
N GLY A 155 -16.38 -10.06 -2.30
CA GLY A 155 -15.28 -10.98 -2.01
C GLY A 155 -13.88 -10.48 -2.35
N LYS A 156 -13.71 -9.29 -2.91
CA LYS A 156 -12.37 -8.71 -3.17
C LYS A 156 -11.69 -8.19 -1.91
N ALA A 157 -12.43 -7.89 -0.84
CA ALA A 157 -11.87 -7.43 0.42
C ALA A 157 -12.15 -8.41 1.55
N ARG A 158 -11.19 -8.50 2.47
CA ARG A 158 -11.36 -9.13 3.79
C ARG A 158 -11.19 -8.08 4.88
N LEU A 159 -11.91 -8.26 5.99
CA LEU A 159 -11.90 -7.35 7.14
C LEU A 159 -11.07 -7.95 8.27
N GLN A 160 -10.16 -7.15 8.81
CA GLN A 160 -9.40 -7.41 10.02
C GLN A 160 -9.83 -6.42 11.08
N TRP A 161 -10.57 -6.90 12.08
CA TRP A 161 -10.92 -6.10 13.25
C TRP A 161 -9.74 -5.97 14.20
N ILE A 162 -9.56 -4.76 14.74
CA ILE A 162 -8.68 -4.49 15.88
C ILE A 162 -9.59 -4.17 17.08
N ASN A 163 -9.52 -5.01 18.10
CA ASN A 163 -10.40 -4.97 19.27
C ASN A 163 -9.63 -4.61 20.55
N THR A 164 -8.64 -3.75 20.42
CA THR A 164 -7.88 -3.26 21.55
C THR A 164 -8.66 -2.18 22.31
N ASP A 165 -8.20 -1.78 23.51
CA ASP A 165 -8.96 -0.82 24.32
C ASP A 165 -9.05 0.57 23.72
N GLY A 166 -8.11 1.00 22.90
CA GLY A 166 -8.08 2.32 22.28
C GLY A 166 -7.94 3.46 23.31
N GLU A 167 -7.20 4.48 22.95
CA GLU A 167 -7.10 5.66 23.82
C GLU A 167 -8.34 6.54 23.65
N PRO A 168 -8.91 7.07 24.73
CA PRO A 168 -9.94 8.07 24.64
C PRO A 168 -9.42 9.33 23.93
N SER A 169 -10.24 9.91 23.06
CA SER A 169 -9.92 11.16 22.40
C SER A 169 -11.16 12.06 22.38
N SER A 170 -10.96 13.33 22.73
CA SER A 170 -12.03 14.35 22.65
C SER A 170 -12.49 14.57 21.20
N ASN A 171 -11.64 14.27 20.22
CA ASN A 171 -11.98 14.21 18.80
C ASN A 171 -11.87 12.77 18.31
N PRO A 172 -13.00 12.07 18.12
CA PRO A 172 -13.00 10.67 17.70
C PRO A 172 -12.30 10.41 16.36
N CYS A 173 -12.16 11.41 15.49
CA CYS A 173 -11.46 11.30 14.21
C CYS A 173 -9.95 11.60 14.32
N ASN A 174 -9.42 11.78 15.53
CA ASN A 174 -8.01 12.04 15.73
C ASN A 174 -7.21 10.72 15.59
N ALA A 175 -6.07 10.80 14.89
CA ALA A 175 -5.12 9.70 14.80
C ALA A 175 -4.53 9.25 16.15
N GLN A 176 -4.69 10.04 17.21
CA GLN A 176 -4.30 9.75 18.60
C GLN A 176 -5.42 9.08 19.43
N GLY A 177 -6.44 8.55 18.80
CA GLY A 177 -7.51 7.76 19.43
C GLY A 177 -7.65 6.38 18.80
N ALA A 178 -8.78 5.72 19.07
CA ALA A 178 -9.12 4.42 18.48
C ALA A 178 -9.10 4.46 16.94
N HIS A 179 -9.54 5.58 16.35
CA HIS A 179 -9.48 5.80 14.90
C HIS A 179 -8.08 5.58 14.32
N GLY A 180 -7.03 6.01 15.02
CA GLY A 180 -5.65 5.88 14.58
C GLY A 180 -4.87 4.75 15.28
N PHE A 181 -5.50 3.89 16.07
CA PHE A 181 -4.84 2.82 16.84
C PHE A 181 -3.74 3.31 17.78
N PHE A 182 -3.88 4.53 18.33
CA PHE A 182 -2.83 5.18 19.11
C PHE A 182 -2.39 4.31 20.30
N ARG A 183 -1.07 4.16 20.49
CA ARG A 183 -0.41 3.25 21.46
C ARG A 183 -0.73 1.77 21.29
N GLN A 184 -1.52 1.41 20.27
CA GLN A 184 -1.93 0.03 19.99
C GLN A 184 -1.74 -0.32 18.50
N ASP A 185 -0.77 0.31 17.87
CA ASP A 185 -0.47 0.15 16.45
C ASP A 185 -0.09 -1.28 16.04
N GLY A 186 0.45 -2.06 16.98
CA GLY A 186 1.08 -3.36 16.72
C GLY A 186 0.26 -4.29 15.85
N PRO A 187 -0.96 -4.66 16.25
CA PRO A 187 -1.81 -5.58 15.49
C PRO A 187 -2.14 -5.07 14.10
N ALA A 188 -2.46 -3.76 13.97
CA ALA A 188 -2.81 -3.15 12.69
C ALA A 188 -1.61 -3.12 11.72
N VAL A 189 -0.43 -2.72 12.20
CA VAL A 189 0.81 -2.71 11.41
C VAL A 189 1.22 -4.12 11.00
N SER A 190 1.14 -5.09 11.90
CA SER A 190 1.47 -6.49 11.60
C SER A 190 0.55 -7.07 10.53
N ALA A 191 -0.76 -6.78 10.59
CA ALA A 191 -1.72 -7.20 9.56
C ALA A 191 -1.40 -6.58 8.19
N ALA A 192 -1.06 -5.29 8.15
CA ALA A 192 -0.65 -4.60 6.92
C ALA A 192 0.62 -5.21 6.33
N ILE A 193 1.67 -5.41 7.15
CA ILE A 193 2.94 -6.03 6.73
C ILE A 193 2.71 -7.43 6.17
N ALA A 194 1.94 -8.28 6.87
CA ALA A 194 1.62 -9.63 6.42
C ALA A 194 0.91 -9.63 5.06
N PHE A 195 -0.04 -8.70 4.87
CA PHE A 195 -0.72 -8.55 3.59
C PHE A 195 0.22 -8.11 2.47
N ILE A 196 1.07 -7.10 2.70
CA ILE A 196 2.01 -6.59 1.69
C ILE A 196 2.96 -7.71 1.25
N ARG A 197 3.50 -8.49 2.19
CA ARG A 197 4.42 -9.61 1.90
C ARG A 197 3.77 -10.76 1.13
N SER A 198 2.45 -10.90 1.20
CA SER A 198 1.72 -11.96 0.52
C SER A 198 1.34 -11.61 -0.93
N ARG A 199 1.74 -10.45 -1.43
CA ARG A 199 1.44 -10.00 -2.82
C ARG A 199 2.61 -10.25 -3.77
#